data_652a5928478a2344fbcedec65f42c13f
#
_entry.id   652a5928478a2344fbcedec65f42c13f
#
_cell.length_a   1.000
_cell.length_b   1.000
_cell.length_c   1.000
_cell.angle_alpha   90.00
_cell.angle_beta   90.00
_cell.angle_gamma   90.00
#
_symmetry.space_group_name_H-M   'P 1'
#
loop_
_entity.id
_entity.type
_entity.pdbx_description
1 polymer ?
#
loop_
_entity_poly.entity_id
_entity_poly.type
_entity_poly.pdbx_seq_one_letter_code
_entity_poly.pdbx_strand_id
1 'polypeptide(L)'
;MPETGSTVRCKGEKSMRPSWDAYFMEITHVVAGRSTCLRRKVGALIIKDKRILATGYNGAPSGLAHCQDVGCIREQQQVPSGERHELCRALHAEQNAILQAALYGVSIQHATLYCTTHPCVMCAKMIINAGMKEVVIVKTYPDTMAAALLDEAGVTVRYLEEPSAC
;
A
#
# COMPACT_ATOMS: atom_id res chain seq x y z
N MET A 1 10.24 24.24 -38.28
CA MET A 1 11.35 23.61 -37.53
C MET A 1 10.72 22.71 -36.49
N PRO A 2 10.73 21.40 -36.61
CA PRO A 2 10.22 20.53 -35.57
C PRO A 2 11.33 20.24 -34.56
N GLU A 3 11.06 20.49 -33.29
CA GLU A 3 11.95 20.12 -32.17
C GLU A 3 11.93 18.60 -31.97
N THR A 4 13.11 18.03 -32.10
CA THR A 4 13.36 16.60 -31.89
C THR A 4 13.39 16.31 -30.40
N GLY A 5 12.36 15.67 -29.88
CA GLY A 5 12.32 15.10 -28.54
C GLY A 5 13.38 14.01 -28.39
N SER A 6 14.43 14.31 -27.64
CA SER A 6 15.48 13.38 -27.25
C SER A 6 14.93 12.38 -26.23
N THR A 7 14.64 11.18 -26.67
CA THR A 7 14.41 10.02 -25.80
C THR A 7 15.76 9.60 -25.21
N VAL A 8 15.98 9.87 -23.94
CA VAL A 8 17.12 9.34 -23.20
C VAL A 8 16.90 7.83 -23.01
N ARG A 9 17.54 7.02 -23.87
CA ARG A 9 17.68 5.59 -23.65
C ARG A 9 18.87 5.37 -22.73
N CYS A 10 18.63 4.87 -21.52
CA CYS A 10 19.68 4.33 -20.66
C CYS A 10 20.37 3.17 -21.41
N LYS A 11 21.66 3.33 -21.70
CA LYS A 11 22.46 2.29 -22.36
C LYS A 11 22.91 1.25 -21.35
N GLY A 12 22.56 -0.03 -21.58
CA GLY A 12 23.42 -1.13 -21.20
C GLY A 12 22.99 -2.01 -20.04
N GLU A 13 21.69 -2.24 -19.77
CA GLU A 13 21.29 -3.43 -19.00
C GLU A 13 20.49 -4.38 -19.89
N LYS A 14 20.96 -5.63 -19.96
CA LYS A 14 20.13 -6.72 -20.47
C LYS A 14 18.85 -6.69 -19.65
N SER A 15 17.69 -6.55 -20.32
CA SER A 15 16.36 -6.63 -19.70
C SER A 15 16.23 -7.97 -18.97
N MET A 16 16.74 -8.05 -17.77
CA MET A 16 16.48 -9.18 -16.89
C MET A 16 15.04 -9.06 -16.41
N ARG A 17 14.32 -10.18 -16.49
CA ARG A 17 12.97 -10.26 -15.95
C ARG A 17 12.99 -9.79 -14.48
N PRO A 18 12.13 -8.83 -14.05
CA PRO A 18 12.11 -8.34 -12.68
C PRO A 18 11.83 -9.49 -11.69
N SER A 19 12.38 -9.38 -10.49
CA SER A 19 12.02 -10.28 -9.40
C SER A 19 10.51 -10.18 -9.10
N TRP A 20 9.95 -11.20 -8.45
CA TRP A 20 8.54 -11.15 -8.05
C TRP A 20 8.25 -9.99 -7.10
N ASP A 21 9.18 -9.68 -6.20
CA ASP A 21 9.03 -8.56 -5.29
C ASP A 21 9.03 -7.22 -6.03
N ALA A 22 9.95 -7.01 -6.95
CA ALA A 22 9.99 -5.81 -7.78
C ALA A 22 8.71 -5.66 -8.61
N TYR A 23 8.26 -6.73 -9.26
CA TYR A 23 7.05 -6.75 -10.06
C TYR A 23 5.79 -6.40 -9.25
N PHE A 24 5.60 -7.04 -8.08
CA PHE A 24 4.42 -6.77 -7.26
C PHE A 24 4.48 -5.39 -6.61
N MET A 25 5.67 -4.92 -6.22
CA MET A 25 5.80 -3.59 -5.66
C MET A 25 5.54 -2.50 -6.69
N GLU A 26 5.97 -2.68 -7.94
CA GLU A 26 5.66 -1.76 -9.04
C GLU A 26 4.13 -1.67 -9.26
N ILE A 27 3.42 -2.79 -9.29
CA ILE A 27 1.95 -2.80 -9.37
C ILE A 27 1.34 -2.10 -8.14
N THR A 28 1.91 -2.30 -6.95
CA THR A 28 1.44 -1.64 -5.72
C THR A 28 1.54 -0.12 -5.84
N HIS A 29 2.61 0.40 -6.45
CA HIS A 29 2.75 1.83 -6.75
C HIS A 29 1.71 2.33 -7.78
N VAL A 30 1.44 1.55 -8.81
CA VAL A 30 0.37 1.86 -9.78
C VAL A 30 -0.99 1.94 -9.08
N VAL A 31 -1.29 1.00 -8.20
CA VAL A 31 -2.52 1.00 -7.38
C VAL A 31 -2.59 2.23 -6.47
N ALA A 32 -1.46 2.62 -5.84
CA ALA A 32 -1.39 3.84 -5.04
C ALA A 32 -1.74 5.11 -5.83
N GLY A 33 -1.49 5.12 -7.14
CA GLY A 33 -1.84 6.23 -8.03
C GLY A 33 -3.34 6.55 -8.07
N ARG A 34 -4.21 5.59 -7.73
CA ARG A 34 -5.68 5.78 -7.63
C ARG A 34 -6.12 6.49 -6.36
N SER A 35 -5.24 6.66 -5.37
CA SER A 35 -5.57 7.32 -4.11
C SER A 35 -6.02 8.77 -4.32
N THR A 36 -7.09 9.15 -3.64
CA THR A 36 -7.65 10.50 -3.58
C THR A 36 -7.26 11.25 -2.30
N CYS A 37 -6.34 10.70 -1.51
CA CYS A 37 -5.82 11.33 -0.30
C CYS A 37 -4.90 12.50 -0.64
N LEU A 38 -5.12 13.65 0.00
CA LEU A 38 -4.31 14.86 -0.20
C LEU A 38 -2.94 14.79 0.50
N ARG A 39 -2.80 13.92 1.52
CA ARG A 39 -1.59 13.83 2.34
C ARG A 39 -0.61 12.77 1.86
N ARG A 40 -1.09 11.58 1.50
CA ARG A 40 -0.28 10.43 1.07
C ARG A 40 -1.05 9.54 0.11
N LYS A 41 -0.39 9.06 -0.92
CA LYS A 41 -0.91 8.02 -1.78
C LYS A 41 -0.32 6.69 -1.34
N VAL A 42 -1.18 5.79 -0.89
CA VAL A 42 -0.80 4.45 -0.42
C VAL A 42 -1.53 3.41 -1.25
N GLY A 43 -0.81 2.38 -1.64
CA GLY A 43 -1.33 1.20 -2.32
C GLY A 43 -1.04 -0.06 -1.54
N ALA A 44 -1.89 -1.06 -1.70
CA ALA A 44 -1.74 -2.39 -1.13
C ALA A 44 -2.17 -3.46 -2.14
N LEU A 45 -1.45 -4.58 -2.16
CA LEU A 45 -1.74 -5.77 -2.94
C LEU A 45 -1.70 -7.00 -2.05
N ILE A 46 -2.69 -7.87 -2.16
CA ILE A 46 -2.70 -9.17 -1.50
C ILE A 46 -2.36 -10.24 -2.53
N ILE A 47 -1.26 -10.96 -2.27
CA ILE A 47 -0.67 -11.94 -3.18
C ILE A 47 -0.66 -13.32 -2.52
N LYS A 48 -1.05 -14.35 -3.26
CA LYS A 48 -0.87 -15.74 -2.88
C LYS A 48 -0.49 -16.57 -4.10
N ASP A 49 0.49 -17.44 -3.96
CA ASP A 49 0.96 -18.31 -5.03
C ASP A 49 1.29 -17.56 -6.34
N LYS A 50 1.91 -16.38 -6.20
CA LYS A 50 2.23 -15.46 -7.30
C LYS A 50 1.00 -14.93 -8.08
N ARG A 51 -0.16 -14.93 -7.44
CA ARG A 51 -1.41 -14.38 -8.00
C ARG A 51 -1.90 -13.22 -7.15
N ILE A 52 -2.35 -12.17 -7.82
CA ILE A 52 -3.02 -11.03 -7.17
C ILE A 52 -4.42 -11.47 -6.79
N LEU A 53 -4.74 -11.43 -5.50
CA LEU A 53 -6.05 -11.77 -4.97
C LEU A 53 -6.93 -10.54 -4.79
N ALA A 54 -6.35 -9.44 -4.28
CA ALA A 54 -7.06 -8.20 -4.06
C ALA A 54 -6.09 -7.01 -4.14
N THR A 55 -6.65 -5.84 -4.42
CA THR A 55 -5.93 -4.57 -4.46
C THR A 55 -6.62 -3.58 -3.53
N GLY A 56 -5.90 -2.59 -3.03
CA GLY A 56 -6.46 -1.50 -2.25
C GLY A 56 -5.62 -0.24 -2.36
N TYR A 57 -6.28 0.90 -2.33
CA TYR A 57 -5.64 2.20 -2.17
C TYR A 57 -6.38 2.99 -1.10
N ASN A 58 -5.72 3.94 -0.47
CA ASN A 58 -6.39 4.75 0.54
C ASN A 58 -7.37 5.74 -0.12
N GLY A 59 -8.63 5.65 0.29
CA GLY A 59 -9.70 6.43 -0.31
C GLY A 59 -10.99 6.35 0.49
N ALA A 60 -11.91 7.28 0.24
CA ALA A 60 -13.21 7.30 0.90
C ALA A 60 -14.00 6.01 0.57
N PRO A 61 -14.84 5.52 1.49
CA PRO A 61 -15.77 4.44 1.22
C PRO A 61 -16.65 4.73 0.00
N SER A 62 -17.10 3.67 -0.67
CA SER A 62 -17.98 3.79 -1.83
C SER A 62 -19.22 4.62 -1.51
N GLY A 63 -19.58 5.52 -2.40
CA GLY A 63 -20.72 6.43 -2.25
C GLY A 63 -20.44 7.71 -1.44
N LEU A 64 -19.25 7.84 -0.85
CA LEU A 64 -18.87 9.08 -0.15
C LEU A 64 -17.96 9.95 -1.03
N ALA A 65 -18.07 11.29 -0.83
CA ALA A 65 -17.16 12.25 -1.47
C ALA A 65 -15.70 12.02 -1.06
N HIS A 66 -14.79 12.19 -1.98
CA HIS A 66 -13.36 12.02 -1.74
C HIS A 66 -12.73 13.23 -1.04
N CYS A 67 -11.57 13.03 -0.39
CA CYS A 67 -10.82 14.13 0.21
C CYS A 67 -10.43 15.21 -0.81
N GLN A 68 -10.24 14.87 -2.08
CA GLN A 68 -10.01 15.82 -3.16
C GLN A 68 -11.18 16.79 -3.36
N ASP A 69 -12.40 16.36 -3.06
CA ASP A 69 -13.63 17.14 -3.28
C ASP A 69 -14.00 17.99 -2.06
N VAL A 70 -13.76 17.46 -0.85
CA VAL A 70 -14.24 18.06 0.41
C VAL A 70 -13.13 18.49 1.37
N GLY A 71 -11.88 18.28 1.01
CA GLY A 71 -10.73 18.58 1.86
C GLY A 71 -10.39 17.47 2.87
N CYS A 72 -9.28 17.66 3.56
CA CYS A 72 -8.78 16.73 4.57
C CYS A 72 -9.04 17.27 5.98
N ILE A 73 -9.91 16.63 6.74
CA ILE A 73 -10.25 17.05 8.11
C ILE A 73 -9.03 17.05 9.04
N ARG A 74 -8.10 16.10 8.84
CA ARG A 74 -6.87 16.01 9.64
C ARG A 74 -5.90 17.16 9.33
N GLU A 75 -5.89 17.69 8.11
CA GLU A 75 -5.16 18.91 7.76
C GLU A 75 -5.81 20.15 8.37
N GLN A 76 -7.13 20.26 8.25
CA GLN A 76 -7.90 21.37 8.83
C GLN A 76 -7.72 21.47 10.35
N GLN A 77 -7.57 20.33 11.03
CA GLN A 77 -7.33 20.26 12.46
C GLN A 77 -5.84 20.19 12.84
N GLN A 78 -4.91 20.37 11.88
CA GLN A 78 -3.47 20.34 12.10
C GLN A 78 -2.96 19.06 12.77
N VAL A 79 -3.62 17.92 12.50
CA VAL A 79 -3.24 16.61 13.08
C VAL A 79 -1.93 16.14 12.46
N PRO A 80 -0.92 15.77 13.26
CA PRO A 80 0.36 15.23 12.76
C PRO A 80 0.16 13.98 11.91
N SER A 81 1.18 13.66 11.09
CA SER A 81 1.18 12.44 10.31
C SER A 81 1.28 11.21 11.23
N GLY A 82 0.44 10.21 10.98
CA GLY A 82 0.44 8.98 11.78
C GLY A 82 -0.54 8.99 12.96
N GLU A 83 -1.15 10.14 13.28
CA GLU A 83 -2.05 10.29 14.42
C GLU A 83 -3.51 10.43 14.01
N ARG A 84 -4.43 10.16 14.95
CA ARG A 84 -5.88 10.39 14.83
C ARG A 84 -6.47 9.83 13.53
N HIS A 85 -6.17 8.56 13.24
CA HIS A 85 -6.67 7.88 12.05
C HIS A 85 -8.20 7.77 12.03
N GLU A 86 -8.85 7.78 13.19
CA GLU A 86 -10.31 7.76 13.34
C GLU A 86 -11.00 9.00 12.76
N LEU A 87 -10.30 10.10 12.64
CA LEU A 87 -10.82 11.31 11.98
C LEU A 87 -10.73 11.25 10.46
N CYS A 88 -9.97 10.28 9.92
CA CYS A 88 -9.79 10.17 8.48
C CYS A 88 -11.07 9.65 7.81
N ARG A 89 -11.57 10.40 6.83
CA ARG A 89 -12.69 9.95 5.99
C ARG A 89 -12.36 8.70 5.18
N ALA A 90 -11.08 8.55 4.80
CA ALA A 90 -10.61 7.47 3.97
C ALA A 90 -10.30 6.22 4.80
N LEU A 91 -10.60 5.06 4.23
CA LEU A 91 -10.01 3.79 4.64
C LEU A 91 -8.55 3.71 4.19
N HIS A 92 -7.73 2.96 4.91
CA HIS A 92 -6.36 2.69 4.51
C HIS A 92 -6.32 1.69 3.34
N ALA A 93 -5.22 1.67 2.59
CA ALA A 93 -5.05 0.79 1.44
C ALA A 93 -5.18 -0.69 1.83
N GLU A 94 -4.58 -1.07 2.96
CA GLU A 94 -4.63 -2.42 3.50
C GLU A 94 -6.07 -2.82 3.87
N GLN A 95 -6.81 -1.92 4.52
CA GLN A 95 -8.22 -2.14 4.87
C GLN A 95 -9.06 -2.36 3.62
N ASN A 96 -8.89 -1.51 2.59
CA ASN A 96 -9.62 -1.64 1.33
C ASN A 96 -9.27 -2.95 0.60
N ALA A 97 -8.02 -3.40 0.61
CA ALA A 97 -7.63 -4.67 0.02
C ALA A 97 -8.27 -5.87 0.74
N ILE A 98 -8.29 -5.86 2.09
CA ILE A 98 -8.92 -6.89 2.91
C ILE A 98 -10.44 -6.91 2.68
N LEU A 99 -11.07 -5.74 2.68
CA LEU A 99 -12.52 -5.61 2.45
C LEU A 99 -12.90 -6.04 1.03
N GLN A 100 -12.09 -5.73 0.03
CA GLN A 100 -12.31 -6.21 -1.34
C GLN A 100 -12.30 -7.74 -1.38
N ALA A 101 -11.29 -8.38 -0.78
CA ALA A 101 -11.23 -9.84 -0.70
C ALA A 101 -12.46 -10.42 0.01
N ALA A 102 -12.89 -9.84 1.12
CA ALA A 102 -14.06 -10.26 1.87
C ALA A 102 -15.35 -10.11 1.04
N LEU A 103 -15.52 -9.00 0.33
CA LEU A 103 -16.70 -8.72 -0.50
C LEU A 103 -16.87 -9.74 -1.62
N TYR A 104 -15.77 -10.19 -2.21
CA TYR A 104 -15.78 -11.18 -3.30
C TYR A 104 -15.56 -12.63 -2.85
N GLY A 105 -15.54 -12.89 -1.55
CA GLY A 105 -15.38 -14.24 -0.98
C GLY A 105 -14.03 -14.88 -1.28
N VAL A 106 -12.97 -14.07 -1.41
CA VAL A 106 -11.61 -14.53 -1.70
C VAL A 106 -10.86 -14.76 -0.41
N SER A 107 -10.43 -16.00 -0.16
CA SER A 107 -9.60 -16.32 1.01
C SER A 107 -8.20 -15.74 0.86
N ILE A 108 -7.81 -14.93 1.86
CA ILE A 108 -6.48 -14.31 1.94
C ILE A 108 -5.60 -14.94 3.03
N GLN A 109 -6.04 -16.06 3.60
CA GLN A 109 -5.28 -16.79 4.61
C GLN A 109 -3.92 -17.26 4.02
N HIS A 110 -2.84 -17.04 4.76
CA HIS A 110 -1.45 -17.30 4.37
C HIS A 110 -0.96 -16.50 3.15
N ALA A 111 -1.67 -15.43 2.77
CA ALA A 111 -1.23 -14.52 1.73
C ALA A 111 -0.09 -13.60 2.20
N THR A 112 0.56 -12.95 1.25
CA THR A 112 1.53 -11.87 1.44
C THR A 112 0.88 -10.54 1.08
N LEU A 113 1.02 -9.53 1.93
CA LEU A 113 0.61 -8.16 1.65
C LEU A 113 1.81 -7.35 1.18
N TYR A 114 1.73 -6.77 -0.02
CA TYR A 114 2.64 -5.71 -0.47
C TYR A 114 2.01 -4.36 -0.19
N CYS A 115 2.74 -3.45 0.42
CA CYS A 115 2.25 -2.10 0.72
C CYS A 115 3.35 -1.05 0.51
N THR A 116 2.99 0.13 0.05
CA THR A 116 3.95 1.23 -0.15
C THR A 116 4.42 1.87 1.15
N THR A 117 3.86 1.50 2.30
CA THR A 117 4.25 1.97 3.64
C THR A 117 3.98 0.91 4.69
N HIS A 118 4.61 1.04 5.87
CA HIS A 118 4.35 0.15 7.01
C HIS A 118 2.88 0.27 7.46
N PRO A 119 2.17 -0.84 7.73
CA PRO A 119 0.83 -0.80 8.29
C PRO A 119 0.78 -0.09 9.63
N CYS A 120 -0.27 0.71 9.87
CA CYS A 120 -0.55 1.22 11.21
C CYS A 120 -1.10 0.13 12.13
N VAL A 121 -1.22 0.40 13.43
CA VAL A 121 -1.71 -0.57 14.41
C VAL A 121 -3.08 -1.17 14.06
N MET A 122 -3.99 -0.38 13.50
CA MET A 122 -5.31 -0.88 13.09
C MET A 122 -5.22 -1.85 11.93
N CYS A 123 -4.39 -1.54 10.92
CA CYS A 123 -4.15 -2.42 9.79
C CYS A 123 -3.40 -3.69 10.20
N ALA A 124 -2.42 -3.59 11.10
CA ALA A 124 -1.69 -4.74 11.65
C ALA A 124 -2.65 -5.75 12.29
N LYS A 125 -3.58 -5.30 13.13
CA LYS A 125 -4.61 -6.16 13.74
C LYS A 125 -5.48 -6.88 12.69
N MET A 126 -5.86 -6.18 11.62
CA MET A 126 -6.65 -6.78 10.54
C MET A 126 -5.84 -7.80 9.75
N ILE A 127 -4.57 -7.51 9.44
CA ILE A 127 -3.63 -8.41 8.75
C ILE A 127 -3.47 -9.72 9.54
N ILE A 128 -3.22 -9.61 10.86
CA ILE A 128 -3.08 -10.75 11.76
C ILE A 128 -4.35 -11.59 11.79
N ASN A 129 -5.50 -10.94 12.02
CA ASN A 129 -6.78 -11.65 12.16
C ASN A 129 -7.28 -12.25 10.84
N ALA A 130 -6.86 -11.71 9.70
CA ALA A 130 -7.09 -12.28 8.37
C ALA A 130 -6.17 -13.48 8.05
N GLY A 131 -5.24 -13.83 8.94
CA GLY A 131 -4.33 -14.96 8.79
C GLY A 131 -3.27 -14.79 7.70
N MET A 132 -2.87 -13.56 7.39
CA MET A 132 -1.77 -13.30 6.47
C MET A 132 -0.44 -13.66 7.14
N LYS A 133 0.54 -14.12 6.35
CA LYS A 133 1.84 -14.59 6.87
C LYS A 133 2.98 -13.58 6.73
N GLU A 134 2.85 -12.63 5.82
CA GLU A 134 3.95 -11.76 5.44
C GLU A 134 3.46 -10.40 4.99
N VAL A 135 4.23 -9.37 5.32
CA VAL A 135 4.07 -7.99 4.83
C VAL A 135 5.37 -7.54 4.18
N VAL A 136 5.30 -7.05 2.94
CA VAL A 136 6.44 -6.53 2.18
C VAL A 136 6.24 -5.05 1.93
N ILE A 137 7.20 -4.22 2.33
CA ILE A 137 7.10 -2.75 2.29
C ILE A 137 8.38 -2.10 1.77
N VAL A 138 8.27 -0.89 1.20
CA VAL A 138 9.42 -0.07 0.75
C VAL A 138 9.73 1.09 1.69
N LYS A 139 8.77 1.55 2.49
CA LYS A 139 8.94 2.68 3.42
C LYS A 139 8.64 2.27 4.84
N THR A 140 9.46 2.77 5.77
CA THR A 140 9.20 2.60 7.19
C THR A 140 8.19 3.64 7.67
N TYR A 141 7.32 3.22 8.57
CA TYR A 141 6.41 4.09 9.29
C TYR A 141 6.66 3.90 10.79
N PRO A 142 6.76 4.98 11.59
CA PRO A 142 7.15 4.89 12.99
C PRO A 142 5.99 4.42 13.91
N ASP A 143 5.34 3.32 13.58
CA ASP A 143 4.33 2.68 14.43
C ASP A 143 4.95 1.46 15.12
N THR A 144 5.57 1.70 16.28
CA THR A 144 6.25 0.66 17.06
C THR A 144 5.28 -0.40 17.58
N MET A 145 4.03 -0.01 17.89
CA MET A 145 3.02 -0.95 18.37
C MET A 145 2.57 -1.90 17.24
N ALA A 146 2.41 -1.40 16.02
CA ALA A 146 2.10 -2.24 14.88
C ALA A 146 3.20 -3.28 14.62
N ALA A 147 4.47 -2.86 14.67
CA ALA A 147 5.61 -3.75 14.49
C ALA A 147 5.65 -4.85 15.58
N ALA A 148 5.44 -4.48 16.85
CA ALA A 148 5.41 -5.42 17.96
C ALA A 148 4.28 -6.46 17.83
N LEU A 149 3.08 -6.04 17.43
CA LEU A 149 1.94 -6.95 17.23
C LEU A 149 2.17 -7.92 16.06
N LEU A 150 2.74 -7.45 14.96
CA LEU A 150 3.06 -8.31 13.81
C LEU A 150 4.11 -9.36 14.19
N ASP A 151 5.16 -8.96 14.94
CA ASP A 151 6.20 -9.86 15.42
C ASP A 151 5.63 -10.91 16.40
N GLU A 152 4.85 -10.50 17.41
CA GLU A 152 4.19 -11.38 18.36
C GLU A 152 3.29 -12.42 17.67
N ALA A 153 2.61 -12.02 16.59
CA ALA A 153 1.74 -12.89 15.82
C ALA A 153 2.51 -13.78 14.80
N GLY A 154 3.82 -13.64 14.69
CA GLY A 154 4.65 -14.39 13.74
C GLY A 154 4.45 -13.96 12.28
N VAL A 155 3.97 -12.75 12.03
CA VAL A 155 3.85 -12.18 10.67
C VAL A 155 5.20 -11.60 10.27
N THR A 156 5.82 -12.17 9.24
CA THR A 156 7.11 -11.69 8.73
C THR A 156 6.96 -10.31 8.08
N VAL A 157 7.79 -9.34 8.47
CA VAL A 157 7.88 -8.03 7.80
C VAL A 157 9.19 -7.95 7.03
N ARG A 158 9.11 -7.76 5.70
CA ARG A 158 10.27 -7.56 4.84
C ARG A 158 10.28 -6.14 4.26
N TYR A 159 11.48 -5.58 4.21
CA TYR A 159 11.73 -4.26 3.63
C TYR A 159 12.41 -4.44 2.26
N LEU A 160 11.84 -3.80 1.24
CA LEU A 160 12.47 -3.70 -0.06
C LEU A 160 13.19 -2.36 -0.19
N GLU A 161 14.37 -2.37 -0.78
CA GLU A 161 15.02 -1.12 -1.21
C GLU A 161 14.20 -0.52 -2.35
N GLU A 162 13.97 0.80 -2.32
CA GLU A 162 13.38 1.48 -3.46
C GLU A 162 14.33 1.28 -4.66
N PRO A 163 13.82 0.87 -5.82
CA PRO A 163 14.66 0.84 -7.01
C PRO A 163 15.21 2.25 -7.20
N SER A 164 16.53 2.38 -7.26
CA SER A 164 17.20 3.64 -7.54
C SER A 164 16.58 4.21 -8.81
N ALA A 165 15.97 5.39 -8.71
CA ALA A 165 15.45 6.10 -9.86
C ALA A 165 16.61 6.33 -10.85
N CYS A 166 16.52 5.75 -12.04
CA CYS A 166 17.37 6.12 -13.16
C CYS A 166 17.13 7.55 -13.59
#